data_07a32a17bfbdd15ef16f120fdb6d1b71
#
_entry.id   07a32a17bfbdd15ef16f120fdb6d1b71
#
_cell.length_a   1.000
_cell.length_b   1.000
_cell.length_c   1.000
_cell.angle_alpha   90.00
_cell.angle_beta   90.00
_cell.angle_gamma   90.00
#
_symmetry.space_group_name_H-M   'P 1'
#
loop_
_entity.id
_entity.type
_entity.pdbx_description
1 polymer ?
#
loop_
_entity_poly.entity_id
_entity_poly.type
_entity_poly.pdbx_seq_one_letter_code
_entity_poly.pdbx_strand_id
1 'polypeptide(L)'
;MQLAARVQTYLEQQRTAYALIPHTPTQTLPEAAAATHIDPQHLARAVLLEDENGLFLAVLPATYLIDFRALRERCGRNCKPATPEQRVAVFADCEPGSVPPLAEPYGLQAVIDEQLANSGQIHFEAGFHNCLVRMQSEAFQSLHRNSRHATIARPLSTLESRDARDFMLPGELGRQHPLTDLRPLEDIRQNLEQIERLPALSEMANRILRLSRDPEATIRDLTGLIEADAHFSAQMIRYARAALFDYQGRVDTLPQAIDRVLGLETALNIALGLAASRTLRNPADGPLGLQAFWRHATYSAALAQLLASTLEPKLNVKPGPAYLAGLLHNFGYLLTGQLFRAEFFLLNRVVAANPQIPVPLIERRVLGIEHSEIGARLMVAWNMPEAVVFSCREHHNEAYRGDQAEYPQLMLCVDHLLRAHGIGEGADGDPPAAILEELGLDLARAQQLTGKLLESADTFDAMARQLATS
;
A
#
# COMPACT_ATOMS: atom_id res chain seq x y z
N MET A 1 16.87 -19.74 13.36
CA MET A 1 17.44 -18.43 13.04
C MET A 1 18.16 -18.58 11.71
N GLN A 2 17.76 -17.82 10.71
CA GLN A 2 18.26 -17.99 9.36
C GLN A 2 18.70 -16.62 8.83
N LEU A 3 19.82 -16.57 8.16
CA LEU A 3 20.26 -15.44 7.34
C LEU A 3 20.10 -15.82 5.88
N ALA A 4 19.94 -14.83 4.99
CA ALA A 4 20.04 -15.06 3.57
C ALA A 4 21.40 -15.75 3.27
N ALA A 5 21.37 -16.78 2.44
CA ALA A 5 22.55 -17.63 2.21
C ALA A 5 23.76 -16.85 1.73
N ARG A 6 23.56 -15.87 0.85
CA ARG A 6 24.61 -14.99 0.35
C ARG A 6 25.19 -14.11 1.44
N VAL A 7 24.34 -13.57 2.33
CA VAL A 7 24.76 -12.74 3.47
C VAL A 7 25.58 -13.56 4.45
N GLN A 8 25.11 -14.76 4.82
CA GLN A 8 25.81 -15.64 5.73
C GLN A 8 27.21 -15.99 5.19
N THR A 9 27.27 -16.45 3.94
CA THR A 9 28.53 -16.80 3.27
C THR A 9 29.52 -15.63 3.27
N TYR A 10 29.01 -14.42 2.98
CA TYR A 10 29.85 -13.21 2.94
C TYR A 10 30.41 -12.85 4.32
N LEU A 11 29.57 -12.84 5.37
CA LEU A 11 30.01 -12.54 6.74
C LEU A 11 31.05 -13.55 7.25
N GLU A 12 30.89 -14.83 6.92
CA GLU A 12 31.85 -15.89 7.24
C GLU A 12 33.19 -15.70 6.50
N GLN A 13 33.16 -15.36 5.20
CA GLN A 13 34.36 -15.07 4.40
C GLN A 13 35.13 -13.87 4.93
N GLN A 14 34.43 -12.80 5.32
CA GLN A 14 35.02 -11.60 5.91
C GLN A 14 35.46 -11.80 7.38
N ARG A 15 35.15 -12.93 7.99
CA ARG A 15 35.39 -13.23 9.40
C ARG A 15 34.88 -12.14 10.34
N THR A 16 33.73 -11.57 9.99
CA THR A 16 33.14 -10.47 10.74
C THR A 16 32.42 -10.98 11.98
N ALA A 17 32.70 -10.40 13.13
CA ALA A 17 31.98 -10.72 14.37
C ALA A 17 30.59 -10.07 14.37
N TYR A 18 29.56 -10.87 14.57
CA TYR A 18 28.17 -10.41 14.69
C TYR A 18 27.40 -11.26 15.71
N ALA A 19 26.28 -10.76 16.15
CA ALA A 19 25.30 -11.50 16.96
C ALA A 19 23.93 -11.45 16.31
N LEU A 20 23.15 -12.53 16.51
CA LEU A 20 21.76 -12.61 16.05
C LEU A 20 20.82 -12.23 17.20
N ILE A 21 19.84 -11.41 16.90
CA ILE A 21 18.77 -11.01 17.83
C ILE A 21 17.46 -11.52 17.26
N PRO A 22 16.96 -12.66 17.75
CA PRO A 22 15.69 -13.22 17.31
C PRO A 22 14.52 -12.40 17.87
N HIS A 23 13.47 -12.27 17.07
CA HIS A 23 12.21 -11.70 17.48
C HIS A 23 11.05 -12.40 16.79
N THR A 24 9.82 -12.13 17.22
CA THR A 24 8.63 -12.54 16.48
C THR A 24 8.67 -11.91 15.09
N PRO A 25 8.21 -12.60 14.03
CA PRO A 25 8.15 -12.01 12.70
C PRO A 25 7.47 -10.64 12.75
N THR A 26 8.09 -9.65 12.13
CA THR A 26 7.59 -8.27 12.02
C THR A 26 7.54 -7.87 10.56
N GLN A 27 6.72 -6.91 10.24
CA GLN A 27 6.48 -6.50 8.86
C GLN A 27 7.30 -5.28 8.47
N THR A 28 7.72 -4.51 9.46
CA THR A 28 8.45 -3.27 9.25
C THR A 28 9.64 -3.17 10.21
N LEU A 29 10.67 -2.42 9.79
CA LEU A 29 11.82 -2.15 10.66
C LEU A 29 11.45 -1.40 11.96
N PRO A 30 10.48 -0.45 11.99
CA PRO A 30 10.00 0.11 13.25
C PRO A 30 9.41 -0.93 14.22
N GLU A 31 8.67 -1.92 13.71
CA GLU A 31 8.15 -3.01 14.52
C GLU A 31 9.27 -3.93 15.03
N ALA A 32 10.25 -4.26 14.18
CA ALA A 32 11.42 -5.02 14.59
C ALA A 32 12.21 -4.30 15.70
N ALA A 33 12.34 -2.97 15.59
CA ALA A 33 12.93 -2.13 16.62
C ALA A 33 12.16 -2.22 17.94
N ALA A 34 10.83 -2.12 17.89
CA ALA A 34 9.96 -2.21 19.07
C ALA A 34 10.02 -3.61 19.70
N ALA A 35 9.94 -4.68 18.90
CA ALA A 35 9.99 -6.07 19.37
C ALA A 35 11.33 -6.43 20.04
N THR A 36 12.42 -5.77 19.63
CA THR A 36 13.77 -6.01 20.15
C THR A 36 14.24 -4.95 21.15
N HIS A 37 13.42 -3.93 21.43
CA HIS A 37 13.75 -2.77 22.28
C HIS A 37 15.03 -2.03 21.82
N ILE A 38 15.26 -1.99 20.50
CA ILE A 38 16.36 -1.28 19.89
C ILE A 38 15.89 0.10 19.43
N ASP A 39 16.72 1.14 19.63
CA ASP A 39 16.45 2.45 19.08
C ASP A 39 16.45 2.38 17.55
N PRO A 40 15.37 2.75 16.86
CA PRO A 40 15.29 2.70 15.39
C PRO A 40 16.40 3.50 14.67
N GLN A 41 17.05 4.45 15.33
CA GLN A 41 18.18 5.19 14.78
C GLN A 41 19.43 4.31 14.58
N HIS A 42 19.54 3.21 15.33
CA HIS A 42 20.63 2.24 15.20
C HIS A 42 20.33 1.11 14.20
N LEU A 43 19.16 1.15 13.56
CA LEU A 43 18.80 0.23 12.49
C LEU A 43 19.27 0.80 11.14
N ALA A 44 20.00 0.00 10.38
CA ALA A 44 20.30 0.27 8.99
C ALA A 44 19.30 -0.40 8.06
N ARG A 45 18.87 0.31 7.03
CA ARG A 45 18.06 -0.20 5.91
C ARG A 45 18.74 0.08 4.59
N ALA A 46 18.38 -0.66 3.56
CA ALA A 46 18.82 -0.41 2.21
C ALA A 46 17.66 -0.14 1.26
N VAL A 47 17.87 0.72 0.29
CA VAL A 47 16.98 0.98 -0.83
C VAL A 47 17.69 0.60 -2.11
N LEU A 48 17.12 -0.33 -2.89
CA LEU A 48 17.64 -0.67 -4.21
C LEU A 48 17.24 0.42 -5.20
N LEU A 49 18.22 1.02 -5.84
CA LEU A 49 18.09 2.10 -6.80
C LEU A 49 18.67 1.68 -8.15
N GLU A 50 18.20 2.32 -9.20
CA GLU A 50 18.67 2.17 -10.57
C GLU A 50 19.13 3.52 -11.12
N ASP A 51 20.31 3.55 -11.74
CA ASP A 51 20.80 4.66 -12.54
C ASP A 51 21.28 4.18 -13.92
N GLU A 52 21.94 5.03 -14.68
CA GLU A 52 22.49 4.69 -16.00
C GLU A 52 23.55 3.58 -15.98
N ASN A 53 24.18 3.33 -14.82
CA ASN A 53 25.21 2.30 -14.64
C ASN A 53 24.63 0.98 -14.10
N GLY A 54 23.33 0.93 -13.82
CA GLY A 54 22.64 -0.24 -13.32
C GLY A 54 22.15 -0.11 -11.88
N LEU A 55 21.94 -1.25 -11.21
CA LEU A 55 21.41 -1.31 -9.86
C LEU A 55 22.50 -1.06 -8.80
N PHE A 56 22.14 -0.36 -7.75
CA PHE A 56 22.99 -0.13 -6.57
C PHE A 56 22.17 0.05 -5.30
N LEU A 57 22.80 -0.07 -4.14
CA LEU A 57 22.16 0.14 -2.84
C LEU A 57 22.47 1.54 -2.29
N ALA A 58 21.43 2.22 -1.80
CA ALA A 58 21.58 3.31 -0.85
C ALA A 58 21.33 2.75 0.55
N VAL A 59 22.31 2.85 1.44
CA VAL A 59 22.24 2.33 2.83
C VAL A 59 22.19 3.50 3.79
N LEU A 60 21.15 3.52 4.65
CA LEU A 60 20.85 4.67 5.50
C LEU A 60 20.17 4.23 6.80
N PRO A 61 20.10 5.09 7.84
CA PRO A 61 19.32 4.78 9.04
C PRO A 61 17.85 4.52 8.72
N ALA A 62 17.21 3.58 9.40
CA ALA A 62 15.83 3.16 9.13
C ALA A 62 14.80 4.31 9.26
N THR A 63 15.05 5.28 10.13
CA THR A 63 14.20 6.45 10.37
C THR A 63 14.44 7.63 9.42
N TYR A 64 15.37 7.47 8.45
CA TYR A 64 15.73 8.53 7.52
C TYR A 64 15.09 8.33 6.16
N LEU A 65 14.75 9.44 5.51
CA LEU A 65 14.31 9.50 4.12
C LEU A 65 15.50 9.66 3.20
N ILE A 66 15.48 8.95 2.07
CA ILE A 66 16.48 9.14 1.02
C ILE A 66 16.33 10.52 0.37
N ASP A 67 17.44 11.17 0.09
CA ASP A 67 17.51 12.48 -0.56
C ASP A 67 18.11 12.33 -1.96
N PHE A 68 17.25 12.32 -2.99
CA PHE A 68 17.68 12.18 -4.40
C PHE A 68 18.48 13.38 -4.89
N ARG A 69 18.25 14.56 -4.33
CA ARG A 69 19.08 15.73 -4.63
C ARG A 69 20.50 15.54 -4.12
N ALA A 70 20.65 15.08 -2.87
CA ALA A 70 21.96 14.77 -2.31
C ALA A 70 22.68 13.67 -3.12
N LEU A 71 21.99 12.63 -3.56
CA LEU A 71 22.56 11.59 -4.44
C LEU A 71 23.07 12.19 -5.76
N ARG A 72 22.33 13.10 -6.38
CA ARG A 72 22.77 13.79 -7.61
C ARG A 72 23.97 14.70 -7.36
N GLU A 73 23.88 15.58 -6.37
CA GLU A 73 24.90 16.63 -6.13
C GLU A 73 26.18 16.07 -5.54
N ARG A 74 26.08 15.14 -4.59
CA ARG A 74 27.24 14.59 -3.86
C ARG A 74 27.82 13.35 -4.49
N CYS A 75 27.00 12.53 -5.14
CA CYS A 75 27.43 11.24 -5.70
C CYS A 75 27.43 11.21 -7.23
N GLY A 76 26.88 12.22 -7.90
CA GLY A 76 26.74 12.25 -9.35
C GLY A 76 25.74 11.21 -9.88
N ARG A 77 24.88 10.67 -9.02
CA ARG A 77 23.94 9.60 -9.37
C ARG A 77 22.54 10.16 -9.62
N ASN A 78 22.10 10.05 -10.86
CA ASN A 78 20.75 10.39 -11.28
C ASN A 78 19.92 9.12 -11.32
N CYS A 79 19.26 8.78 -10.21
CA CYS A 79 18.67 7.48 -9.96
C CYS A 79 17.17 7.55 -9.61
N LYS A 80 16.53 6.41 -9.68
CA LYS A 80 15.13 6.15 -9.28
C LYS A 80 15.08 4.86 -8.46
N PRO A 81 14.02 4.61 -7.67
CA PRO A 81 13.79 3.32 -7.03
C PRO A 81 13.72 2.19 -8.06
N ALA A 82 14.31 1.04 -7.74
CA ALA A 82 14.20 -0.18 -8.53
C ALA A 82 12.75 -0.72 -8.48
N THR A 83 12.35 -1.41 -9.55
CA THR A 83 11.01 -2.03 -9.59
C THR A 83 10.88 -3.20 -8.61
N PRO A 84 9.66 -3.59 -8.20
CA PRO A 84 9.46 -4.77 -7.38
C PRO A 84 10.09 -6.04 -7.98
N GLU A 85 9.98 -6.23 -9.30
CA GLU A 85 10.53 -7.38 -10.01
C GLU A 85 12.06 -7.39 -9.96
N GLN A 86 12.71 -6.22 -10.08
CA GLN A 86 14.15 -6.10 -9.94
C GLN A 86 14.60 -6.44 -8.51
N ARG A 87 13.84 -5.99 -7.49
CA ARG A 87 14.15 -6.32 -6.08
C ARG A 87 14.05 -7.83 -5.83
N VAL A 88 12.97 -8.47 -6.25
CA VAL A 88 12.79 -9.93 -6.11
C VAL A 88 13.91 -10.71 -6.83
N ALA A 89 14.28 -10.29 -8.03
CA ALA A 89 15.35 -10.94 -8.80
C ALA A 89 16.73 -10.83 -8.12
N VAL A 90 17.03 -9.67 -7.53
CA VAL A 90 18.32 -9.44 -6.83
C VAL A 90 18.37 -10.20 -5.50
N PHE A 91 17.31 -10.13 -4.70
CA PHE A 91 17.24 -10.68 -3.34
C PHE A 91 16.43 -11.98 -3.28
N ALA A 92 16.63 -12.87 -4.26
CA ALA A 92 15.89 -14.13 -4.38
C ALA A 92 16.09 -15.12 -3.23
N ASP A 93 17.09 -14.92 -2.39
CA ASP A 93 17.37 -15.70 -1.18
C ASP A 93 16.84 -15.05 0.12
N CYS A 94 16.09 -13.96 -0.02
CA CYS A 94 15.48 -13.22 1.08
C CYS A 94 13.96 -13.39 1.10
N GLU A 95 13.35 -13.18 2.26
CA GLU A 95 11.89 -13.00 2.35
C GLU A 95 11.45 -11.73 1.59
N PRO A 96 10.25 -11.72 1.01
CA PRO A 96 9.74 -10.54 0.31
C PRO A 96 9.80 -9.29 1.19
N GLY A 97 10.36 -8.19 0.67
CA GLY A 97 10.51 -6.93 1.42
C GLY A 97 11.81 -6.78 2.19
N SER A 98 12.46 -7.85 2.59
CA SER A 98 13.76 -7.79 3.26
C SER A 98 14.88 -7.48 2.27
N VAL A 99 15.55 -6.36 2.46
CA VAL A 99 16.68 -5.90 1.65
C VAL A 99 17.89 -5.72 2.57
N PRO A 100 18.81 -6.69 2.63
CA PRO A 100 20.00 -6.60 3.46
C PRO A 100 20.85 -5.38 3.06
N PRO A 101 21.36 -4.58 4.01
CA PRO A 101 22.17 -3.40 3.74
C PRO A 101 23.65 -3.76 3.44
N LEU A 102 23.86 -4.84 2.68
CA LEU A 102 25.17 -5.35 2.28
C LEU A 102 25.18 -5.56 0.75
N ALA A 103 25.95 -4.76 0.04
CA ALA A 103 25.93 -4.76 -1.42
C ALA A 103 26.78 -5.88 -2.05
N GLU A 104 27.96 -6.16 -1.49
CA GLU A 104 28.92 -7.12 -2.08
C GLU A 104 28.37 -8.54 -2.25
N PRO A 105 27.56 -9.11 -1.31
CA PRO A 105 26.97 -10.44 -1.48
C PRO A 105 26.09 -10.56 -2.73
N TYR A 106 25.57 -9.43 -3.21
CA TYR A 106 24.65 -9.36 -4.36
C TYR A 106 25.33 -8.79 -5.62
N GLY A 107 26.64 -8.56 -5.57
CA GLY A 107 27.41 -8.00 -6.69
C GLY A 107 27.05 -6.56 -7.02
N LEU A 108 26.55 -5.81 -6.04
CA LEU A 108 26.12 -4.43 -6.19
C LEU A 108 27.16 -3.44 -5.69
N GLN A 109 27.11 -2.22 -6.19
CA GLN A 109 27.73 -1.06 -5.56
C GLN A 109 26.84 -0.53 -4.43
N ALA A 110 27.43 0.25 -3.50
CA ALA A 110 26.64 0.95 -2.49
C ALA A 110 27.08 2.41 -2.30
N VAL A 111 26.12 3.22 -1.85
CA VAL A 111 26.36 4.53 -1.24
C VAL A 111 25.84 4.45 0.19
N ILE A 112 26.74 4.71 1.15
CA ILE A 112 26.43 4.58 2.59
C ILE A 112 26.25 5.96 3.18
N ASP A 113 25.17 6.16 3.91
CA ASP A 113 24.94 7.41 4.63
C ASP A 113 25.93 7.55 5.80
N GLU A 114 26.57 8.71 5.90
CA GLU A 114 27.60 8.99 6.92
C GLU A 114 27.07 8.92 8.36
N GLN A 115 25.77 9.06 8.56
CA GLN A 115 25.17 8.97 9.92
C GLN A 115 25.32 7.57 10.52
N LEU A 116 25.41 6.52 9.70
CA LEU A 116 25.63 5.17 10.19
C LEU A 116 27.01 4.97 10.83
N ALA A 117 27.99 5.80 10.50
CA ALA A 117 29.33 5.75 11.11
C ALA A 117 29.33 6.21 12.58
N ASN A 118 28.36 7.02 12.98
CA ASN A 118 28.29 7.61 14.34
C ASN A 118 27.54 6.71 15.35
N SER A 119 27.01 5.57 14.90
CA SER A 119 26.26 4.61 15.75
C SER A 119 27.24 3.60 16.34
N GLY A 120 27.42 3.52 17.64
CA GLY A 120 28.36 2.56 18.26
C GLY A 120 28.09 1.09 17.86
N GLN A 121 26.81 0.74 17.68
CA GLN A 121 26.36 -0.55 17.14
C GLN A 121 25.35 -0.33 16.04
N ILE A 122 25.36 -1.20 15.04
CA ILE A 122 24.42 -1.22 13.91
C ILE A 122 23.63 -2.52 13.96
N HIS A 123 22.33 -2.40 13.70
CA HIS A 123 21.39 -3.50 13.60
C HIS A 123 20.75 -3.49 12.21
N PHE A 124 20.46 -4.65 11.64
CA PHE A 124 19.77 -4.73 10.34
C PHE A 124 19.16 -6.11 10.11
N GLU A 125 18.15 -6.17 9.27
CA GLU A 125 17.64 -7.43 8.72
C GLU A 125 18.60 -7.99 7.68
N ALA A 126 18.86 -9.29 7.75
CA ALA A 126 19.74 -9.98 6.84
C ALA A 126 19.02 -11.03 5.99
N GLY A 127 17.87 -10.68 5.48
CA GLY A 127 17.06 -11.47 4.56
C GLY A 127 15.81 -12.12 5.16
N PHE A 128 15.59 -12.00 6.47
CA PHE A 128 14.42 -12.58 7.14
C PHE A 128 13.82 -11.63 8.18
N HIS A 129 12.50 -11.58 8.27
CA HIS A 129 11.74 -10.66 9.13
C HIS A 129 11.61 -11.11 10.60
N ASN A 130 12.37 -12.11 11.03
CA ASN A 130 12.31 -12.67 12.39
C ASN A 130 13.64 -12.60 13.15
N CYS A 131 14.61 -11.89 12.58
CA CYS A 131 15.94 -11.81 13.17
C CYS A 131 16.70 -10.57 12.72
N LEU A 132 17.28 -9.83 13.66
CA LEU A 132 18.22 -8.77 13.38
C LEU A 132 19.66 -9.25 13.56
N VAL A 133 20.55 -8.81 12.69
CA VAL A 133 22.00 -8.89 12.88
C VAL A 133 22.46 -7.67 13.66
N ARG A 134 23.25 -7.87 14.70
CA ARG A 134 23.94 -6.82 15.47
C ARG A 134 25.45 -6.92 15.28
N MET A 135 26.08 -5.81 14.94
CA MET A 135 27.54 -5.72 14.89
C MET A 135 28.04 -4.34 15.32
N GLN A 136 29.35 -4.23 15.60
CA GLN A 136 29.98 -2.95 15.88
C GLN A 136 30.02 -2.10 14.59
N SER A 137 29.90 -0.78 14.73
CA SER A 137 29.91 0.15 13.61
C SER A 137 31.18 0.02 12.75
N GLU A 138 32.34 -0.16 13.38
CA GLU A 138 33.61 -0.36 12.70
C GLU A 138 33.62 -1.62 11.83
N ALA A 139 33.00 -2.70 12.31
CA ALA A 139 32.85 -3.94 11.56
C ALA A 139 31.95 -3.72 10.33
N PHE A 140 30.82 -3.03 10.52
CA PHE A 140 29.91 -2.67 9.43
C PHE A 140 30.62 -1.78 8.38
N GLN A 141 31.37 -0.76 8.82
CA GLN A 141 32.13 0.10 7.93
C GLN A 141 33.22 -0.68 7.15
N SER A 142 33.84 -1.66 7.79
CA SER A 142 34.83 -2.52 7.14
C SER A 142 34.24 -3.35 6.00
N LEU A 143 32.98 -3.82 6.14
CA LEU A 143 32.24 -4.51 5.08
C LEU A 143 31.91 -3.59 3.90
N HIS A 144 31.93 -2.28 4.11
CA HIS A 144 31.61 -1.24 3.13
C HIS A 144 32.81 -0.39 2.72
N ARG A 145 34.04 -0.85 2.98
CA ARG A 145 35.27 -0.07 2.71
C ARG A 145 35.46 0.36 1.25
N ASN A 146 34.84 -0.38 0.31
CA ASN A 146 34.89 -0.08 -1.11
C ASN A 146 33.68 0.73 -1.58
N SER A 147 32.75 1.06 -0.67
CA SER A 147 31.57 1.84 -0.97
C SER A 147 31.83 3.33 -0.87
N ARG A 148 31.02 4.13 -1.55
CA ARG A 148 31.06 5.58 -1.40
C ARG A 148 30.30 5.98 -0.13
N HIS A 149 30.90 6.86 0.68
CA HIS A 149 30.26 7.45 1.85
C HIS A 149 29.88 8.90 1.57
N ALA A 150 28.65 9.27 1.87
CA ALA A 150 28.13 10.63 1.72
C ALA A 150 26.85 10.79 2.54
N THR A 151 26.55 12.00 2.98
CA THR A 151 25.24 12.31 3.56
C THR A 151 24.18 12.32 2.44
N ILE A 152 23.37 11.27 2.34
CA ILE A 152 22.37 11.03 1.28
C ILE A 152 20.95 10.92 1.81
N ALA A 153 20.78 11.08 3.11
CA ALA A 153 19.50 10.93 3.77
C ALA A 153 19.29 11.99 4.85
N ARG A 154 18.04 12.16 5.26
CA ARG A 154 17.64 13.06 6.35
C ARG A 154 16.60 12.39 7.24
N PRO A 155 16.51 12.73 8.54
CA PRO A 155 15.47 12.21 9.41
C PRO A 155 14.06 12.54 8.90
N LEU A 156 13.13 11.59 8.95
CA LEU A 156 11.71 11.83 8.63
C LEU A 156 11.14 13.00 9.47
N SER A 157 11.57 13.11 10.72
CA SER A 157 11.13 14.19 11.63
C SER A 157 11.50 15.60 11.17
N THR A 158 12.47 15.74 10.25
CA THR A 158 12.92 17.06 9.72
C THR A 158 12.28 17.41 8.38
N LEU A 159 11.44 16.54 7.82
CA LEU A 159 10.77 16.81 6.54
C LEU A 159 9.87 18.03 6.65
N GLU A 160 10.09 19.00 5.77
CA GLU A 160 9.29 20.21 5.63
C GLU A 160 8.75 20.36 4.19
N SER A 161 7.70 21.16 4.02
CA SER A 161 7.08 21.40 2.71
C SER A 161 8.09 21.88 1.65
N ARG A 162 9.06 22.69 2.04
CA ARG A 162 10.13 23.21 1.15
C ARG A 162 11.04 22.13 0.58
N ASP A 163 11.09 20.96 1.21
CA ASP A 163 11.98 19.86 0.86
C ASP A 163 11.47 19.02 -0.32
N ALA A 164 10.30 19.32 -0.84
CA ALA A 164 9.64 18.54 -1.88
C ALA A 164 10.52 18.32 -3.14
N ARG A 165 11.38 19.30 -3.47
CA ARG A 165 12.32 19.20 -4.61
C ARG A 165 13.41 18.15 -4.42
N ASP A 166 13.70 17.78 -3.17
CA ASP A 166 14.77 16.84 -2.82
C ASP A 166 14.37 15.38 -3.14
N PHE A 167 13.05 15.14 -3.29
CA PHE A 167 12.46 13.83 -3.62
C PHE A 167 12.07 13.68 -5.10
N MET A 168 12.37 14.67 -5.95
CA MET A 168 12.03 14.59 -7.38
C MET A 168 12.92 13.61 -8.12
N LEU A 169 12.28 12.77 -8.92
CA LEU A 169 12.93 11.76 -9.75
C LEU A 169 13.50 12.35 -11.05
N PRO A 170 14.42 11.62 -11.73
CA PRO A 170 14.89 11.99 -13.07
C PRO A 170 13.71 12.20 -14.04
N GLY A 171 13.81 13.26 -14.86
CA GLY A 171 12.76 13.61 -15.83
C GLY A 171 11.60 14.44 -15.29
N GLU A 172 11.51 14.64 -13.97
CA GLU A 172 10.53 15.53 -13.35
C GLU A 172 11.07 16.96 -13.16
N LEU A 173 12.40 17.10 -13.06
CA LEU A 173 13.07 18.39 -12.96
C LEU A 173 12.78 19.22 -14.22
N GLY A 174 12.23 20.43 -14.03
CA GLY A 174 11.88 21.33 -15.13
C GLY A 174 10.43 21.26 -15.61
N ARG A 175 9.61 20.32 -15.13
CA ARG A 175 8.15 20.33 -15.35
C ARG A 175 7.46 21.31 -14.38
N GLN A 176 6.26 21.79 -14.77
CA GLN A 176 5.41 22.50 -13.81
C GLN A 176 4.82 21.51 -12.80
N HIS A 177 5.09 21.76 -11.52
CA HIS A 177 4.60 20.95 -10.41
C HIS A 177 3.74 21.79 -9.46
N PRO A 178 2.77 21.21 -8.79
CA PRO A 178 1.92 21.90 -7.81
C PRO A 178 2.67 22.28 -6.51
N LEU A 179 3.98 22.10 -6.44
CA LEU A 179 4.81 22.37 -5.25
C LEU A 179 4.86 23.84 -4.82
N THR A 180 4.44 24.78 -5.67
CA THR A 180 4.34 26.19 -5.32
C THR A 180 3.25 26.50 -4.30
N ASP A 181 2.27 25.60 -4.16
CA ASP A 181 1.08 25.78 -3.32
C ASP A 181 1.17 24.98 -2.00
N LEU A 182 2.37 24.43 -1.68
CA LEU A 182 2.59 23.74 -0.43
C LEU A 182 2.35 24.64 0.78
N ARG A 183 1.55 24.15 1.71
CA ARG A 183 1.18 24.86 2.94
C ARG A 183 1.98 24.35 4.13
N PRO A 184 2.21 25.18 5.16
CA PRO A 184 2.69 24.71 6.45
C PRO A 184 1.74 23.65 7.04
N LEU A 185 2.30 22.68 7.75
CA LEU A 185 1.55 21.56 8.34
C LEU A 185 0.44 22.04 9.30
N GLU A 186 0.68 23.14 10.01
CA GLU A 186 -0.29 23.76 10.91
C GLU A 186 -1.52 24.26 10.18
N ASP A 187 -1.34 24.84 8.97
CA ASP A 187 -2.44 25.32 8.13
C ASP A 187 -3.26 24.15 7.57
N ILE A 188 -2.62 23.00 7.30
CA ILE A 188 -3.31 21.80 6.83
C ILE A 188 -4.24 21.29 7.94
N ARG A 189 -3.79 21.20 9.18
CA ARG A 189 -4.61 20.78 10.32
C ARG A 189 -5.81 21.70 10.54
N GLN A 190 -5.62 23.00 10.49
CA GLN A 190 -6.73 23.96 10.59
C GLN A 190 -7.73 23.82 9.45
N ASN A 191 -7.27 23.56 8.22
CA ASN A 191 -8.14 23.31 7.08
C ASN A 191 -8.92 22.00 7.21
N LEU A 192 -8.33 20.96 7.83
CA LEU A 192 -9.00 19.68 8.08
C LEU A 192 -10.16 19.82 9.09
N GLU A 193 -9.99 20.68 10.10
CA GLU A 193 -11.08 21.04 11.03
C GLU A 193 -12.19 21.85 10.34
N GLN A 194 -11.84 22.58 9.26
CA GLN A 194 -12.75 23.39 8.45
C GLN A 194 -13.33 22.65 7.25
N ILE A 195 -13.04 21.34 7.03
CA ILE A 195 -13.69 20.55 5.97
C ILE A 195 -15.16 20.28 6.35
N GLU A 196 -15.95 21.36 6.43
CA GLU A 196 -17.40 21.28 6.51
C GLU A 196 -18.05 20.86 5.17
N ARG A 197 -17.30 20.89 4.04
CA ARG A 197 -17.80 20.61 2.70
C ARG A 197 -17.04 19.44 2.05
N LEU A 198 -17.29 18.25 2.57
CA LEU A 198 -16.91 17.03 1.84
C LEU A 198 -17.70 16.96 0.52
N PRO A 199 -17.09 16.44 -0.56
CA PRO A 199 -17.79 16.26 -1.83
C PRO A 199 -19.06 15.42 -1.62
N ALA A 200 -20.17 15.90 -2.18
CA ALA A 200 -21.43 15.16 -2.09
C ALA A 200 -21.36 13.89 -2.94
N LEU A 201 -21.95 12.83 -2.44
CA LEU A 201 -22.11 11.60 -3.21
C LEU A 201 -22.94 11.86 -4.47
N SER A 202 -22.58 11.25 -5.60
CA SER A 202 -23.31 11.42 -6.86
C SER A 202 -24.80 11.03 -6.71
N GLU A 203 -25.68 11.63 -7.49
CA GLU A 203 -27.11 11.31 -7.43
C GLU A 203 -27.37 9.82 -7.71
N MET A 204 -26.67 9.23 -8.67
CA MET A 204 -26.75 7.82 -8.99
C MET A 204 -26.38 6.96 -7.77
N ALA A 205 -25.25 7.27 -7.12
CA ALA A 205 -24.81 6.53 -5.93
C ALA A 205 -25.81 6.69 -4.76
N ASN A 206 -26.38 7.89 -4.56
CA ASN A 206 -27.42 8.12 -3.57
C ASN A 206 -28.70 7.31 -3.84
N ARG A 207 -29.08 7.16 -5.10
CA ARG A 207 -30.24 6.32 -5.48
C ARG A 207 -29.97 4.84 -5.24
N ILE A 208 -28.80 4.36 -5.60
CA ILE A 208 -28.38 2.97 -5.35
C ILE A 208 -28.27 2.71 -3.84
N LEU A 209 -27.71 3.64 -3.06
CA LEU A 209 -27.60 3.53 -1.61
C LEU A 209 -28.99 3.45 -0.95
N ARG A 210 -29.97 4.20 -1.43
CA ARG A 210 -31.36 4.06 -0.94
C ARG A 210 -31.95 2.71 -1.31
N LEU A 211 -31.72 2.24 -2.53
CA LEU A 211 -32.22 0.95 -3.01
C LEU A 211 -31.57 -0.21 -2.21
N SER A 212 -30.29 -0.12 -1.85
CA SER A 212 -29.63 -1.17 -1.06
C SER A 212 -30.16 -1.32 0.38
N ARG A 213 -30.94 -0.35 0.85
CA ARG A 213 -31.59 -0.35 2.17
C ARG A 213 -33.06 -0.73 2.13
N ASP A 214 -33.60 -0.87 0.93
CA ASP A 214 -34.99 -1.24 0.73
C ASP A 214 -35.11 -2.78 0.75
N PRO A 215 -35.80 -3.38 1.74
CA PRO A 215 -35.98 -4.82 1.79
C PRO A 215 -36.84 -5.38 0.65
N GLU A 216 -37.61 -4.54 -0.03
CA GLU A 216 -38.44 -4.91 -1.19
C GLU A 216 -37.73 -4.67 -2.54
N ALA A 217 -36.45 -4.26 -2.50
CA ALA A 217 -35.66 -4.01 -3.71
C ALA A 217 -35.60 -5.23 -4.62
N THR A 218 -35.78 -5.03 -5.91
CA THR A 218 -35.74 -6.08 -6.92
C THR A 218 -34.60 -5.87 -7.93
N ILE A 219 -34.23 -6.94 -8.66
CA ILE A 219 -33.30 -6.86 -9.78
C ILE A 219 -33.76 -5.81 -10.81
N ARG A 220 -35.07 -5.69 -11.01
CA ARG A 220 -35.66 -4.74 -11.97
C ARG A 220 -35.40 -3.29 -11.56
N ASP A 221 -35.47 -2.99 -10.25
CA ASP A 221 -35.21 -1.65 -9.74
C ASP A 221 -33.75 -1.26 -9.95
N LEU A 222 -32.83 -2.17 -9.65
CA LEU A 222 -31.39 -1.94 -9.88
C LEU A 222 -31.07 -1.81 -11.37
N THR A 223 -31.58 -2.69 -12.21
CA THR A 223 -31.35 -2.64 -13.67
C THR A 223 -31.90 -1.34 -14.26
N GLY A 224 -33.08 -0.90 -13.85
CA GLY A 224 -33.68 0.36 -14.31
C GLY A 224 -32.85 1.60 -13.94
N LEU A 225 -32.11 1.54 -12.84
CA LEU A 225 -31.17 2.60 -12.47
C LEU A 225 -29.91 2.60 -13.33
N ILE A 226 -29.33 1.41 -13.56
CA ILE A 226 -28.01 1.25 -14.21
C ILE A 226 -28.11 1.34 -15.73
N GLU A 227 -29.18 0.82 -16.35
CA GLU A 227 -29.36 0.80 -17.80
C GLU A 227 -29.49 2.18 -18.44
N ALA A 228 -29.80 3.20 -17.64
CA ALA A 228 -29.73 4.60 -18.08
C ALA A 228 -28.31 5.05 -18.47
N ASP A 229 -27.28 4.34 -17.99
CA ASP A 229 -25.85 4.56 -18.28
C ASP A 229 -25.26 3.29 -18.93
N ALA A 230 -25.14 3.30 -20.25
CA ALA A 230 -24.62 2.16 -21.02
C ALA A 230 -23.18 1.77 -20.61
N HIS A 231 -22.37 2.75 -20.20
CA HIS A 231 -21.01 2.51 -19.75
C HIS A 231 -21.00 1.77 -18.41
N PHE A 232 -21.87 2.17 -17.49
CA PHE A 232 -22.02 1.52 -16.21
C PHE A 232 -22.55 0.09 -16.36
N SER A 233 -23.57 -0.11 -17.20
CA SER A 233 -24.07 -1.45 -17.53
C SER A 233 -22.97 -2.36 -18.07
N ALA A 234 -22.13 -1.85 -18.97
CA ALA A 234 -21.02 -2.62 -19.54
C ALA A 234 -19.96 -2.97 -18.47
N GLN A 235 -19.70 -2.10 -17.50
CA GLN A 235 -18.79 -2.40 -16.39
C GLN A 235 -19.32 -3.56 -15.55
N MET A 236 -20.58 -3.52 -15.14
CA MET A 236 -21.23 -4.58 -14.35
C MET A 236 -21.22 -5.93 -15.07
N ILE A 237 -21.56 -5.95 -16.36
CA ILE A 237 -21.54 -7.17 -17.18
C ILE A 237 -20.11 -7.72 -17.30
N ARG A 238 -19.14 -6.86 -17.52
CA ARG A 238 -17.72 -7.26 -17.62
C ARG A 238 -17.25 -7.88 -16.31
N TYR A 239 -17.60 -7.28 -15.18
CA TYR A 239 -17.27 -7.84 -13.87
C TYR A 239 -17.86 -9.23 -13.68
N ALA A 240 -19.15 -9.41 -14.00
CA ALA A 240 -19.81 -10.70 -13.90
C ALA A 240 -19.23 -11.78 -14.83
N ARG A 241 -18.54 -11.39 -15.91
CA ARG A 241 -17.83 -12.30 -16.83
C ARG A 241 -16.42 -12.67 -16.38
N ALA A 242 -15.90 -12.10 -15.31
CA ALA A 242 -14.58 -12.46 -14.82
C ALA A 242 -14.52 -13.96 -14.48
N ALA A 243 -13.42 -14.63 -14.85
CA ALA A 243 -13.21 -16.07 -14.60
C ALA A 243 -13.31 -16.42 -13.10
N LEU A 244 -13.14 -15.42 -12.27
CA LEU A 244 -13.33 -15.45 -10.82
C LEU A 244 -14.64 -16.14 -10.38
N PHE A 245 -15.76 -15.89 -11.08
CA PHE A 245 -17.09 -16.42 -10.72
C PHE A 245 -17.33 -17.84 -11.21
N ASP A 246 -16.42 -18.40 -12.00
CA ASP A 246 -16.49 -19.78 -12.52
C ASP A 246 -17.83 -20.12 -13.22
N TYR A 247 -18.49 -19.10 -13.78
CA TYR A 247 -19.76 -19.24 -14.46
C TYR A 247 -19.57 -19.67 -15.91
N GLN A 248 -20.01 -20.87 -16.25
CA GLN A 248 -19.82 -21.47 -17.57
C GLN A 248 -20.84 -21.01 -18.64
N GLY A 249 -21.83 -20.20 -18.25
CA GLY A 249 -22.85 -19.70 -19.14
C GLY A 249 -22.48 -18.38 -19.82
N ARG A 250 -23.32 -17.94 -20.79
CA ARG A 250 -23.19 -16.60 -21.39
C ARG A 250 -23.91 -15.56 -20.54
N VAL A 251 -23.27 -14.42 -20.38
CA VAL A 251 -23.79 -13.24 -19.66
C VAL A 251 -23.76 -12.06 -20.63
N ASP A 252 -24.86 -11.79 -21.29
CA ASP A 252 -24.94 -10.76 -22.33
C ASP A 252 -25.74 -9.52 -21.90
N THR A 253 -26.49 -9.62 -20.80
CA THR A 253 -27.34 -8.54 -20.29
C THR A 253 -27.13 -8.31 -18.81
N LEU A 254 -27.42 -7.10 -18.33
CA LEU A 254 -27.33 -6.74 -16.93
C LEU A 254 -28.23 -7.60 -16.02
N PRO A 255 -29.50 -7.89 -16.37
CA PRO A 255 -30.32 -8.82 -15.61
C PRO A 255 -29.70 -10.21 -15.47
N GLN A 256 -29.09 -10.75 -16.55
CA GLN A 256 -28.39 -12.05 -16.47
C GLN A 256 -27.16 -11.99 -15.58
N ALA A 257 -26.39 -10.88 -15.60
CA ALA A 257 -25.25 -10.67 -14.74
C ALA A 257 -25.65 -10.71 -13.26
N ILE A 258 -26.75 -10.06 -12.92
CA ILE A 258 -27.27 -10.00 -11.55
C ILE A 258 -27.88 -11.33 -11.14
N ASP A 259 -28.83 -11.86 -11.91
CA ASP A 259 -29.61 -13.04 -11.55
C ASP A 259 -28.78 -14.33 -11.47
N ARG A 260 -27.86 -14.53 -12.43
CA ARG A 260 -27.14 -15.80 -12.58
C ARG A 260 -25.76 -15.84 -11.94
N VAL A 261 -25.15 -14.69 -11.71
CA VAL A 261 -23.74 -14.62 -11.27
C VAL A 261 -23.58 -13.89 -9.95
N LEU A 262 -24.05 -12.65 -9.87
CA LEU A 262 -23.73 -11.76 -8.75
C LEU A 262 -24.69 -11.89 -7.56
N GLY A 263 -25.96 -12.11 -7.83
CA GLY A 263 -27.03 -11.90 -6.86
C GLY A 263 -27.33 -10.40 -6.65
N LEU A 264 -28.52 -10.07 -6.14
CA LEU A 264 -28.94 -8.68 -6.00
C LEU A 264 -28.10 -7.91 -4.99
N GLU A 265 -27.84 -8.48 -3.80
CA GLU A 265 -27.07 -7.82 -2.74
C GLU A 265 -25.64 -7.45 -3.21
N THR A 266 -24.95 -8.38 -3.83
CA THR A 266 -23.61 -8.13 -4.37
C THR A 266 -23.65 -7.10 -5.48
N ALA A 267 -24.60 -7.21 -6.41
CA ALA A 267 -24.76 -6.28 -7.51
C ALA A 267 -25.04 -4.84 -7.03
N LEU A 268 -25.84 -4.67 -5.98
CA LEU A 268 -26.09 -3.37 -5.35
C LEU A 268 -24.80 -2.76 -4.78
N ASN A 269 -23.99 -3.56 -4.09
CA ASN A 269 -22.72 -3.08 -3.51
C ASN A 269 -21.68 -2.74 -4.60
N ILE A 270 -21.58 -3.56 -5.65
CA ILE A 270 -20.74 -3.26 -6.81
C ILE A 270 -21.18 -1.95 -7.48
N ALA A 271 -22.49 -1.83 -7.74
CA ALA A 271 -23.06 -0.64 -8.35
C ALA A 271 -22.84 0.61 -7.49
N LEU A 272 -23.05 0.51 -6.18
CA LEU A 272 -22.82 1.61 -5.24
C LEU A 272 -21.34 2.07 -5.28
N GLY A 273 -20.42 1.14 -5.20
CA GLY A 273 -18.99 1.44 -5.27
C GLY A 273 -18.57 2.10 -6.57
N LEU A 274 -19.00 1.56 -7.72
CA LEU A 274 -18.72 2.13 -9.04
C LEU A 274 -19.39 3.51 -9.24
N ALA A 275 -20.55 3.76 -8.67
CA ALA A 275 -21.19 5.07 -8.73
C ALA A 275 -20.51 6.09 -7.81
N ALA A 276 -20.04 5.68 -6.62
CA ALA A 276 -19.30 6.50 -5.68
C ALA A 276 -17.92 6.91 -6.25
N SER A 277 -17.28 6.01 -7.00
CA SER A 277 -15.95 6.24 -7.60
C SER A 277 -15.90 7.46 -8.53
N ARG A 278 -17.02 7.82 -9.15
CA ARG A 278 -17.12 8.97 -10.07
C ARG A 278 -17.13 10.32 -9.37
N THR A 279 -17.17 10.35 -8.05
CA THR A 279 -17.29 11.58 -7.27
C THR A 279 -15.95 12.26 -7.04
N LEU A 280 -14.85 11.50 -7.01
CA LEU A 280 -13.51 11.99 -6.67
C LEU A 280 -12.56 11.79 -7.84
N ARG A 281 -11.68 12.79 -8.06
CA ARG A 281 -10.64 12.75 -9.09
C ARG A 281 -9.31 13.14 -8.47
N ASN A 282 -8.32 12.29 -8.66
CA ASN A 282 -6.95 12.56 -8.27
C ASN A 282 -6.04 12.53 -9.51
N PRO A 283 -5.32 13.61 -9.83
CA PRO A 283 -4.50 13.67 -11.03
C PRO A 283 -3.09 13.09 -10.86
N ALA A 284 -2.69 12.67 -9.64
CA ALA A 284 -1.32 12.29 -9.38
C ALA A 284 -0.94 10.92 -9.96
N ASP A 285 0.25 10.86 -10.57
CA ASP A 285 0.95 9.64 -10.90
C ASP A 285 1.80 9.18 -9.70
N GLY A 286 2.28 7.94 -9.71
CA GLY A 286 3.13 7.37 -8.66
C GLY A 286 2.41 6.26 -7.88
N PRO A 287 3.00 5.76 -6.78
CA PRO A 287 2.49 4.61 -6.05
C PRO A 287 1.08 4.81 -5.46
N LEU A 288 0.72 6.05 -5.12
CA LEU A 288 -0.62 6.44 -4.68
C LEU A 288 -1.41 7.15 -5.80
N GLY A 289 -0.89 7.14 -7.02
CA GLY A 289 -1.52 7.77 -8.17
C GLY A 289 -2.79 7.07 -8.61
N LEU A 290 -3.59 7.75 -9.43
CA LEU A 290 -4.94 7.33 -9.80
C LEU A 290 -4.98 5.91 -10.41
N GLN A 291 -4.00 5.55 -11.24
CA GLN A 291 -3.95 4.23 -11.85
C GLN A 291 -3.60 3.13 -10.82
N ALA A 292 -2.61 3.37 -9.98
CA ALA A 292 -2.22 2.44 -8.91
C ALA A 292 -3.36 2.28 -7.89
N PHE A 293 -3.99 3.40 -7.52
CA PHE A 293 -5.14 3.42 -6.63
C PHE A 293 -6.29 2.54 -7.16
N TRP A 294 -6.74 2.74 -8.40
CA TRP A 294 -7.86 1.95 -8.95
C TRP A 294 -7.50 0.49 -9.18
N ARG A 295 -6.23 0.22 -9.51
CA ARG A 295 -5.76 -1.15 -9.58
C ARG A 295 -5.89 -1.81 -8.20
N HIS A 296 -5.37 -1.20 -7.16
CA HIS A 296 -5.50 -1.73 -5.79
C HIS A 296 -6.98 -1.88 -5.39
N ALA A 297 -7.79 -0.84 -5.53
CA ALA A 297 -9.20 -0.85 -5.13
C ALA A 297 -10.02 -1.97 -5.80
N THR A 298 -9.82 -2.21 -7.11
CA THR A 298 -10.55 -3.25 -7.84
C THR A 298 -10.15 -4.66 -7.42
N TYR A 299 -8.86 -4.89 -7.21
CA TYR A 299 -8.36 -6.18 -6.72
C TYR A 299 -8.76 -6.41 -5.26
N SER A 300 -8.67 -5.40 -4.40
CA SER A 300 -9.10 -5.49 -2.99
C SER A 300 -10.57 -5.80 -2.87
N ALA A 301 -11.42 -5.17 -3.67
CA ALA A 301 -12.86 -5.45 -3.71
C ALA A 301 -13.13 -6.93 -4.04
N ALA A 302 -12.53 -7.42 -5.10
CA ALA A 302 -12.75 -8.79 -5.56
C ALA A 302 -12.18 -9.84 -4.60
N LEU A 303 -10.97 -9.60 -4.06
CA LEU A 303 -10.36 -10.52 -3.10
C LEU A 303 -11.12 -10.54 -1.77
N ALA A 304 -11.55 -9.37 -1.27
CA ALA A 304 -12.37 -9.28 -0.07
C ALA A 304 -13.68 -10.06 -0.21
N GLN A 305 -14.34 -9.96 -1.36
CA GLN A 305 -15.55 -10.73 -1.66
C GLN A 305 -15.29 -12.25 -1.65
N LEU A 306 -14.20 -12.68 -2.29
CA LEU A 306 -13.82 -14.08 -2.33
C LEU A 306 -13.53 -14.64 -0.95
N LEU A 307 -12.70 -13.96 -0.18
CA LEU A 307 -12.33 -14.39 1.16
C LEU A 307 -13.55 -14.41 2.08
N ALA A 308 -14.39 -13.37 2.04
CA ALA A 308 -15.64 -13.30 2.80
C ALA A 308 -16.56 -14.50 2.52
N SER A 309 -16.57 -15.02 1.29
CA SER A 309 -17.37 -16.20 0.91
C SER A 309 -16.87 -17.49 1.55
N THR A 310 -15.67 -17.49 2.11
CA THR A 310 -15.06 -18.67 2.78
C THR A 310 -15.12 -18.60 4.30
N LEU A 311 -15.48 -17.44 4.87
CA LEU A 311 -15.54 -17.24 6.30
C LEU A 311 -16.74 -17.98 6.93
N GLU A 312 -16.58 -18.32 8.19
CA GLU A 312 -17.67 -18.97 8.93
C GLU A 312 -18.87 -18.04 9.09
N PRO A 313 -20.10 -18.53 8.92
CA PRO A 313 -21.32 -17.72 9.03
C PRO A 313 -21.47 -16.99 10.37
N LYS A 314 -20.87 -17.52 11.46
CA LYS A 314 -20.89 -16.87 12.79
C LYS A 314 -20.25 -15.48 12.82
N LEU A 315 -19.28 -15.21 11.93
CA LEU A 315 -18.61 -13.91 11.82
C LEU A 315 -19.50 -12.86 11.16
N ASN A 316 -20.62 -13.26 10.55
CA ASN A 316 -21.56 -12.38 9.86
C ASN A 316 -20.94 -11.43 8.81
N VAL A 317 -19.79 -11.83 8.24
CA VAL A 317 -19.16 -11.09 7.14
C VAL A 317 -19.81 -11.49 5.82
N LYS A 318 -20.40 -10.52 5.14
CA LYS A 318 -21.09 -10.76 3.88
C LYS A 318 -20.24 -10.39 2.68
N PRO A 319 -20.25 -11.18 1.60
CA PRO A 319 -19.44 -10.92 0.40
C PRO A 319 -19.69 -9.56 -0.26
N GLY A 320 -20.96 -9.11 -0.34
CA GLY A 320 -21.31 -7.82 -0.92
C GLY A 320 -20.73 -6.63 -0.16
N PRO A 321 -21.01 -6.47 1.14
CA PRO A 321 -20.36 -5.46 1.98
C PRO A 321 -18.84 -5.54 1.99
N ALA A 322 -18.25 -6.76 1.98
CA ALA A 322 -16.81 -6.93 1.89
C ALA A 322 -16.23 -6.39 0.57
N TYR A 323 -16.93 -6.63 -0.56
CA TYR A 323 -16.58 -6.01 -1.83
C TYR A 323 -16.56 -4.49 -1.75
N LEU A 324 -17.64 -3.91 -1.21
CA LEU A 324 -17.77 -2.46 -1.09
C LEU A 324 -16.68 -1.88 -0.17
N ALA A 325 -16.41 -2.53 0.95
CA ALA A 325 -15.33 -2.16 1.85
C ALA A 325 -13.97 -2.20 1.13
N GLY A 326 -13.66 -3.28 0.42
CA GLY A 326 -12.44 -3.42 -0.37
C GLY A 326 -12.28 -2.34 -1.45
N LEU A 327 -13.38 -1.91 -2.08
CA LEU A 327 -13.33 -0.86 -3.10
C LEU A 327 -13.10 0.54 -2.51
N LEU A 328 -13.62 0.81 -1.31
CA LEU A 328 -13.70 2.16 -0.75
C LEU A 328 -12.71 2.43 0.38
N HIS A 329 -12.05 1.43 0.99
CA HIS A 329 -11.25 1.61 2.21
C HIS A 329 -10.15 2.67 2.06
N ASN A 330 -9.58 2.83 0.87
CA ASN A 330 -8.50 3.78 0.57
C ASN A 330 -8.98 5.10 -0.08
N PHE A 331 -10.29 5.39 -0.11
CA PHE A 331 -10.82 6.62 -0.71
C PHE A 331 -10.28 7.90 -0.08
N GLY A 332 -9.70 7.82 1.11
CA GLY A 332 -8.98 8.91 1.72
C GLY A 332 -7.87 9.47 0.85
N TYR A 333 -7.17 8.64 0.06
CA TYR A 333 -6.16 9.12 -0.88
C TYR A 333 -6.75 9.99 -1.99
N LEU A 334 -7.92 9.62 -2.53
CA LEU A 334 -8.58 10.42 -3.55
C LEU A 334 -9.01 11.78 -2.99
N LEU A 335 -9.56 11.79 -1.78
CA LEU A 335 -9.98 13.01 -1.11
C LEU A 335 -8.77 13.89 -0.77
N THR A 336 -7.71 13.31 -0.23
CA THR A 336 -6.45 14.00 0.05
C THR A 336 -5.86 14.64 -1.22
N GLY A 337 -5.80 13.89 -2.31
CA GLY A 337 -5.29 14.39 -3.59
C GLY A 337 -6.14 15.49 -4.21
N GLN A 338 -7.45 15.51 -3.93
CA GLN A 338 -8.35 16.58 -4.38
C GLN A 338 -8.23 17.84 -3.53
N LEU A 339 -8.11 17.71 -2.20
CA LEU A 339 -8.10 18.84 -1.26
C LEU A 339 -6.70 19.41 -1.06
N PHE A 340 -5.66 18.56 -1.07
CA PHE A 340 -4.27 18.89 -0.74
C PHE A 340 -3.33 18.46 -1.86
N ARG A 341 -3.54 19.01 -3.05
CA ARG A 341 -2.89 18.54 -4.29
C ARG A 341 -1.37 18.62 -4.23
N ALA A 342 -0.81 19.67 -3.65
CA ALA A 342 0.62 19.86 -3.55
C ALA A 342 1.25 18.90 -2.54
N GLU A 343 0.62 18.78 -1.39
CA GLU A 343 1.03 17.89 -0.30
C GLU A 343 0.91 16.41 -0.73
N PHE A 344 -0.15 16.05 -1.44
CA PHE A 344 -0.33 14.72 -1.99
C PHE A 344 0.73 14.38 -3.06
N PHE A 345 1.11 15.34 -3.88
CA PHE A 345 2.22 15.17 -4.81
C PHE A 345 3.53 14.89 -4.06
N LEU A 346 3.84 15.66 -2.99
CA LEU A 346 4.99 15.41 -2.13
C LEU A 346 4.92 14.02 -1.50
N LEU A 347 3.78 13.66 -0.91
CA LEU A 347 3.53 12.34 -0.31
C LEU A 347 3.88 11.22 -1.30
N ASN A 348 3.36 11.27 -2.53
CA ASN A 348 3.66 10.29 -3.56
C ASN A 348 5.16 10.15 -3.84
N ARG A 349 5.90 11.26 -3.89
CA ARG A 349 7.36 11.23 -4.15
C ARG A 349 8.13 10.64 -2.98
N VAL A 350 7.76 10.99 -1.76
CA VAL A 350 8.39 10.45 -0.56
C VAL A 350 8.13 8.95 -0.43
N VAL A 351 6.89 8.51 -0.69
CA VAL A 351 6.52 7.08 -0.68
C VAL A 351 7.28 6.31 -1.77
N ALA A 352 7.30 6.84 -3.00
CA ALA A 352 8.05 6.20 -4.10
C ALA A 352 9.54 6.04 -3.79
N ALA A 353 10.12 7.04 -3.12
CA ALA A 353 11.53 7.05 -2.74
C ALA A 353 11.85 6.12 -1.57
N ASN A 354 10.87 5.81 -0.73
CA ASN A 354 11.09 5.13 0.54
C ASN A 354 10.07 3.99 0.75
N PRO A 355 10.07 2.96 -0.11
CA PRO A 355 9.03 1.93 -0.12
C PRO A 355 8.96 1.07 1.15
N GLN A 356 9.98 1.08 2.01
CA GLN A 356 9.99 0.36 3.28
C GLN A 356 9.45 1.17 4.47
N ILE A 357 9.14 2.47 4.27
CA ILE A 357 8.54 3.28 5.33
C ILE A 357 7.03 3.17 5.19
N PRO A 358 6.31 2.77 6.25
CA PRO A 358 4.85 2.72 6.23
C PRO A 358 4.24 4.07 5.83
N VAL A 359 3.32 4.04 4.86
CA VAL A 359 2.69 5.26 4.32
C VAL A 359 2.04 6.11 5.41
N PRO A 360 1.32 5.55 6.42
CA PRO A 360 0.74 6.34 7.49
C PRO A 360 1.76 7.19 8.28
N LEU A 361 3.01 6.73 8.43
CA LEU A 361 4.07 7.52 9.08
C LEU A 361 4.45 8.74 8.26
N ILE A 362 4.52 8.59 6.94
CA ILE A 362 4.82 9.69 6.02
C ILE A 362 3.64 10.67 5.98
N GLU A 363 2.40 10.16 5.92
CA GLU A 363 1.18 10.98 5.93
C GLU A 363 1.07 11.85 7.17
N ARG A 364 1.27 11.28 8.35
CA ARG A 364 1.28 12.04 9.60
C ARG A 364 2.29 13.19 9.58
N ARG A 365 3.42 12.97 8.90
CA ARG A 365 4.45 14.00 8.78
C ARG A 365 4.15 15.05 7.71
N VAL A 366 3.60 14.66 6.56
CA VAL A 366 3.31 15.54 5.42
C VAL A 366 1.97 16.26 5.57
N LEU A 367 0.96 15.54 6.06
CA LEU A 367 -0.44 15.99 6.09
C LEU A 367 -0.97 16.21 7.52
N GLY A 368 -0.34 15.60 8.52
CA GLY A 368 -0.84 15.61 9.91
C GLY A 368 -2.07 14.74 10.15
N ILE A 369 -2.54 14.03 9.12
CA ILE A 369 -3.69 13.11 9.15
C ILE A 369 -3.41 11.95 8.20
N GLU A 370 -3.98 10.80 8.50
CA GLU A 370 -3.89 9.61 7.66
C GLU A 370 -5.08 9.51 6.70
N HIS A 371 -4.86 8.85 5.53
CA HIS A 371 -5.94 8.58 4.58
C HIS A 371 -7.08 7.75 5.21
N SER A 372 -6.76 6.86 6.12
CA SER A 372 -7.73 6.04 6.87
C SER A 372 -8.73 6.92 7.64
N GLU A 373 -8.25 7.94 8.33
CA GLU A 373 -9.11 8.86 9.10
C GLU A 373 -9.95 9.76 8.18
N ILE A 374 -9.32 10.37 7.17
CA ILE A 374 -10.04 11.27 6.25
C ILE A 374 -11.04 10.50 5.37
N GLY A 375 -10.69 9.27 4.98
CA GLY A 375 -11.59 8.35 4.27
C GLY A 375 -12.80 7.97 5.09
N ALA A 376 -12.61 7.61 6.36
CA ALA A 376 -13.71 7.29 7.26
C ALA A 376 -14.67 8.47 7.46
N ARG A 377 -14.17 9.71 7.61
CA ARG A 377 -15.01 10.92 7.65
C ARG A 377 -15.86 11.08 6.39
N LEU A 378 -15.28 10.81 5.21
CA LEU A 378 -16.00 10.83 3.94
C LEU A 378 -17.11 9.77 3.91
N MET A 379 -16.82 8.54 4.34
CA MET A 379 -17.81 7.45 4.38
C MET A 379 -18.97 7.76 5.34
N VAL A 380 -18.69 8.36 6.48
CA VAL A 380 -19.74 8.84 7.41
C VAL A 380 -20.60 9.92 6.75
N ALA A 381 -19.98 10.93 6.11
CA ALA A 381 -20.70 12.00 5.42
C ALA A 381 -21.57 11.48 4.27
N TRP A 382 -21.14 10.42 3.60
CA TRP A 382 -21.90 9.74 2.55
C TRP A 382 -22.93 8.74 3.10
N ASN A 383 -23.01 8.63 4.43
CA ASN A 383 -23.92 7.69 5.09
C ASN A 383 -23.72 6.24 4.58
N MET A 384 -22.47 5.82 4.41
CA MET A 384 -22.14 4.45 4.00
C MET A 384 -22.38 3.45 5.14
N PRO A 385 -22.51 2.14 4.84
CA PRO A 385 -22.61 1.10 5.86
C PRO A 385 -21.43 1.16 6.86
N GLU A 386 -21.69 0.82 8.12
CA GLU A 386 -20.66 0.83 9.18
C GLU A 386 -19.45 -0.03 8.84
N ALA A 387 -19.65 -1.22 8.24
CA ALA A 387 -18.58 -2.08 7.77
C ALA A 387 -17.58 -1.33 6.86
N VAL A 388 -18.07 -0.44 5.98
CA VAL A 388 -17.23 0.38 5.11
C VAL A 388 -16.52 1.48 5.90
N VAL A 389 -17.21 2.14 6.81
CA VAL A 389 -16.63 3.20 7.67
C VAL A 389 -15.49 2.65 8.52
N PHE A 390 -15.70 1.52 9.19
CA PHE A 390 -14.68 0.89 10.02
C PHE A 390 -13.53 0.32 9.18
N SER A 391 -13.82 -0.25 8.01
CA SER A 391 -12.77 -0.68 7.08
C SER A 391 -11.88 0.48 6.65
N CYS A 392 -12.45 1.64 6.30
CA CYS A 392 -11.67 2.83 6.01
C CYS A 392 -10.78 3.26 7.18
N ARG A 393 -11.34 3.25 8.42
CA ARG A 393 -10.65 3.79 9.59
C ARG A 393 -9.55 2.88 10.11
N GLU A 394 -9.80 1.57 10.14
CA GLU A 394 -9.06 0.63 10.98
C GLU A 394 -8.26 -0.43 10.21
N HIS A 395 -8.26 -0.42 8.86
CA HIS A 395 -7.59 -1.46 8.06
C HIS A 395 -6.07 -1.55 8.25
N HIS A 396 -5.43 -0.54 8.83
CA HIS A 396 -4.03 -0.59 9.24
C HIS A 396 -3.83 -0.89 10.74
N ASN A 397 -4.91 -1.06 11.50
CA ASN A 397 -4.86 -1.24 12.94
C ASN A 397 -5.03 -2.71 13.32
N GLU A 398 -3.92 -3.45 13.39
CA GLU A 398 -3.90 -4.87 13.77
C GLU A 398 -4.53 -5.15 15.15
N ALA A 399 -4.51 -4.17 16.05
CA ALA A 399 -5.03 -4.30 17.40
C ALA A 399 -6.54 -4.01 17.50
N TYR A 400 -7.20 -3.59 16.41
CA TYR A 400 -8.62 -3.23 16.47
C TYR A 400 -9.51 -4.44 16.72
N ARG A 401 -10.34 -4.37 17.77
CA ARG A 401 -11.30 -5.41 18.21
C ARG A 401 -12.65 -4.80 18.58
N GLY A 402 -13.00 -3.67 17.95
CA GLY A 402 -14.27 -2.97 18.17
C GLY A 402 -15.40 -3.48 17.27
N ASP A 403 -16.41 -2.61 17.05
CA ASP A 403 -17.56 -2.92 16.20
C ASP A 403 -17.12 -3.22 14.76
N GLN A 404 -17.74 -4.24 14.13
CA GLN A 404 -17.46 -4.68 12.77
C GLN A 404 -15.97 -5.03 12.52
N ALA A 405 -15.22 -5.46 13.55
CA ALA A 405 -13.77 -5.68 13.50
C ALA A 405 -13.35 -6.66 12.39
N GLU A 406 -14.20 -7.61 12.05
CA GLU A 406 -13.93 -8.62 11.03
C GLU A 406 -13.72 -8.01 9.63
N TYR A 407 -14.37 -6.90 9.31
CA TYR A 407 -14.20 -6.22 8.02
C TYR A 407 -12.85 -5.51 7.89
N PRO A 408 -12.39 -4.64 8.81
CA PRO A 408 -11.04 -4.08 8.73
C PRO A 408 -9.95 -5.14 8.85
N GLN A 409 -10.13 -6.19 9.67
CA GLN A 409 -9.21 -7.32 9.73
C GLN A 409 -9.12 -8.05 8.38
N LEU A 410 -10.25 -8.25 7.70
CA LEU A 410 -10.27 -8.81 6.35
C LEU A 410 -9.54 -7.90 5.36
N MET A 411 -9.72 -6.56 5.43
CA MET A 411 -9.00 -5.62 4.56
C MET A 411 -7.50 -5.69 4.80
N LEU A 412 -7.06 -5.76 6.05
CA LEU A 412 -5.65 -5.95 6.40
C LEU A 412 -5.08 -7.22 5.74
N CYS A 413 -5.79 -8.35 5.82
CA CYS A 413 -5.37 -9.58 5.14
C CYS A 413 -5.31 -9.42 3.62
N VAL A 414 -6.29 -8.72 3.02
CA VAL A 414 -6.36 -8.43 1.58
C VAL A 414 -5.14 -7.62 1.14
N ASP A 415 -4.79 -6.57 1.87
CA ASP A 415 -3.67 -5.69 1.55
C ASP A 415 -2.34 -6.46 1.56
N HIS A 416 -2.11 -7.31 2.56
CA HIS A 416 -0.93 -8.18 2.63
C HIS A 416 -0.86 -9.15 1.45
N LEU A 417 -1.96 -9.86 1.16
CA LEU A 417 -2.01 -10.82 0.07
C LEU A 417 -1.77 -10.18 -1.29
N LEU A 418 -2.31 -8.99 -1.53
CA LEU A 418 -2.13 -8.25 -2.79
C LEU A 418 -0.74 -7.63 -2.87
N ARG A 419 -0.20 -7.15 -1.76
CA ARG A 419 1.14 -6.57 -1.70
C ARG A 419 2.23 -7.56 -2.11
N ALA A 420 2.09 -8.83 -1.76
CA ALA A 420 2.99 -9.91 -2.20
C ALA A 420 3.08 -10.02 -3.73
N HIS A 421 2.10 -9.47 -4.46
CA HIS A 421 2.05 -9.41 -5.93
C HIS A 421 2.27 -8.00 -6.50
N GLY A 422 2.81 -7.07 -5.71
CA GLY A 422 3.08 -5.70 -6.13
C GLY A 422 1.81 -4.87 -6.40
N ILE A 423 0.69 -5.21 -5.76
CA ILE A 423 -0.57 -4.49 -5.86
C ILE A 423 -0.85 -3.81 -4.52
N GLY A 424 -1.01 -2.48 -4.55
CA GLY A 424 -1.30 -1.68 -3.35
C GLY A 424 -0.05 -1.27 -2.58
N GLU A 425 -0.29 -0.78 -1.39
CA GLU A 425 0.67 -0.35 -0.39
C GLU A 425 0.61 -1.24 0.84
N GLY A 426 1.46 -0.99 1.81
CA GLY A 426 1.50 -1.74 3.05
C GLY A 426 2.82 -2.47 3.24
N ALA A 427 2.90 -3.26 4.29
CA ALA A 427 4.06 -4.06 4.59
C ALA A 427 4.15 -5.27 3.65
N ASP A 428 5.36 -5.63 3.27
CA ASP A 428 5.62 -6.89 2.56
C ASP A 428 5.58 -8.03 3.59
N GLY A 429 4.93 -9.14 3.29
CA GLY A 429 4.84 -10.32 4.16
C GLY A 429 3.45 -10.93 4.22
N ASP A 430 3.32 -12.05 4.91
CA ASP A 430 2.04 -12.70 5.12
C ASP A 430 1.16 -11.90 6.11
N PRO A 431 -0.17 -12.02 6.03
CA PRO A 431 -1.06 -11.44 7.03
C PRO A 431 -0.73 -11.92 8.45
N PRO A 432 -0.92 -11.08 9.49
CA PRO A 432 -0.65 -11.47 10.86
C PRO A 432 -1.39 -12.75 11.27
N ALA A 433 -0.66 -13.73 11.84
CA ALA A 433 -1.21 -15.03 12.19
C ALA A 433 -2.41 -14.94 13.15
N ALA A 434 -2.39 -13.97 14.09
CA ALA A 434 -3.50 -13.76 15.02
C ALA A 434 -4.79 -13.31 14.30
N ILE A 435 -4.67 -12.48 13.27
CA ILE A 435 -5.81 -12.03 12.47
C ILE A 435 -6.38 -13.18 11.63
N LEU A 436 -5.48 -13.99 11.03
CA LEU A 436 -5.91 -15.17 10.28
C LEU A 436 -6.67 -16.16 11.18
N GLU A 437 -6.19 -16.39 12.41
CA GLU A 437 -6.86 -17.25 13.39
C GLU A 437 -8.23 -16.69 13.80
N GLU A 438 -8.34 -15.39 14.10
CA GLU A 438 -9.59 -14.73 14.48
C GLU A 438 -10.63 -14.81 13.37
N LEU A 439 -10.22 -14.63 12.11
CA LEU A 439 -11.10 -14.77 10.95
C LEU A 439 -11.35 -16.24 10.57
N GLY A 440 -10.60 -17.19 11.12
CA GLY A 440 -10.66 -18.59 10.69
C GLY A 440 -10.21 -18.78 9.24
N LEU A 441 -9.31 -17.92 8.75
CA LEU A 441 -8.75 -17.98 7.40
C LEU A 441 -7.51 -18.87 7.38
N ASP A 442 -7.54 -19.90 6.55
CA ASP A 442 -6.34 -20.67 6.20
C ASP A 442 -5.48 -19.89 5.20
N LEU A 443 -4.22 -19.64 5.53
CA LEU A 443 -3.31 -18.84 4.71
C LEU A 443 -3.10 -19.44 3.32
N ALA A 444 -2.92 -20.78 3.23
CA ALA A 444 -2.70 -21.44 1.94
C ALA A 444 -3.94 -21.32 1.04
N ARG A 445 -5.13 -21.41 1.65
CA ARG A 445 -6.39 -21.18 0.95
C ARG A 445 -6.54 -19.73 0.49
N ALA A 446 -6.19 -18.75 1.32
CA ALA A 446 -6.22 -17.34 0.98
C ALA A 446 -5.26 -17.02 -0.18
N GLN A 447 -4.04 -17.55 -0.14
CA GLN A 447 -3.05 -17.42 -1.22
C GLN A 447 -3.54 -18.10 -2.52
N GLN A 448 -4.19 -19.27 -2.43
CA GLN A 448 -4.79 -19.92 -3.59
C GLN A 448 -5.88 -19.07 -4.25
N LEU A 449 -6.75 -18.45 -3.45
CA LEU A 449 -7.81 -17.57 -3.94
C LEU A 449 -7.23 -16.29 -4.57
N THR A 450 -6.16 -15.76 -3.99
CA THR A 450 -5.41 -14.64 -4.59
C THR A 450 -4.83 -15.04 -5.94
N GLY A 451 -4.22 -16.20 -6.06
CA GLY A 451 -3.74 -16.75 -7.33
C GLY A 451 -4.84 -16.85 -8.38
N LYS A 452 -6.01 -17.42 -8.00
CA LYS A 452 -7.19 -17.49 -8.88
C LYS A 452 -7.68 -16.11 -9.35
N LEU A 453 -7.66 -15.11 -8.47
CA LEU A 453 -7.98 -13.72 -8.84
C LEU A 453 -7.02 -13.18 -9.89
N LEU A 454 -5.72 -13.44 -9.73
CA LEU A 454 -4.68 -12.98 -10.64
C LEU A 454 -4.75 -13.65 -12.03
N GLU A 455 -5.34 -14.83 -12.16
CA GLU A 455 -5.66 -15.42 -13.46
C GLU A 455 -6.63 -14.55 -14.28
N SER A 456 -7.40 -13.69 -13.62
CA SER A 456 -8.31 -12.70 -14.23
C SER A 456 -7.70 -11.30 -14.35
N ALA A 457 -6.38 -11.14 -14.25
CA ALA A 457 -5.69 -9.85 -14.18
C ALA A 457 -6.07 -8.90 -15.30
N ASP A 458 -6.17 -9.39 -16.56
CA ASP A 458 -6.55 -8.56 -17.71
C ASP A 458 -7.90 -7.86 -17.51
N THR A 459 -8.86 -8.54 -16.87
CA THR A 459 -10.19 -7.98 -16.57
C THR A 459 -10.11 -6.87 -15.53
N PHE A 460 -9.42 -7.13 -14.40
CA PHE A 460 -9.31 -6.17 -13.30
C PHE A 460 -8.44 -4.97 -13.67
N ASP A 461 -7.33 -5.18 -14.38
CA ASP A 461 -6.50 -4.09 -14.90
C ASP A 461 -7.24 -3.23 -15.94
N ALA A 462 -8.10 -3.82 -16.78
CA ALA A 462 -8.96 -3.08 -17.70
C ALA A 462 -10.00 -2.23 -16.94
N MET A 463 -10.60 -2.78 -15.88
CA MET A 463 -11.52 -2.03 -15.00
C MET A 463 -10.82 -0.88 -14.31
N ALA A 464 -9.64 -1.12 -13.74
CA ALA A 464 -8.83 -0.11 -13.07
C ALA A 464 -8.48 1.06 -14.02
N ARG A 465 -8.01 0.74 -15.24
CA ARG A 465 -7.73 1.76 -16.28
C ARG A 465 -8.96 2.58 -16.61
N GLN A 466 -10.11 1.92 -16.73
CA GLN A 466 -11.36 2.58 -17.06
C GLN A 466 -11.81 3.54 -15.95
N LEU A 467 -11.73 3.13 -14.67
CA LEU A 467 -12.03 3.98 -13.52
C LEU A 467 -11.05 5.15 -13.38
N ALA A 468 -9.79 4.94 -13.72
CA ALA A 468 -8.79 6.01 -13.72
C ALA A 468 -9.01 7.09 -14.79
N THR A 469 -9.77 6.79 -15.84
CA THR A 469 -10.05 7.73 -16.96
C THR A 469 -11.47 8.32 -16.94
N SER A 470 -12.35 7.84 -16.07
CA SER A 470 -13.72 8.32 -15.88
C SER A 470 -13.79 9.57 -15.02
#